data_f9598c5367ee1bf1253d6ea53f5bcbda
#
_entry.id   f9598c5367ee1bf1253d6ea53f5bcbda
#
_cell.length_a   1.000
_cell.length_b   1.000
_cell.length_c   1.000
_cell.angle_alpha   90.00
_cell.angle_beta   90.00
_cell.angle_gamma   90.00
#
_symmetry.space_group_name_H-M   'P 1'
#
loop_
_entity.id
_entity.type
_entity.pdbx_description
1 polymer ?
#
loop_
_entity_poly.entity_id
_entity_poly.type
_entity_poly.pdbx_seq_one_letter_code
_entity_poly.pdbx_strand_id
1 'polypeptide(L)'
;NVNANVHRGIHWLSQQATDLHEAARETVRKFINARSTAEIVFTRGTTESLNLVASSFCEGFMQEGDEVIVSNVEHHSNIVPWQILAQRRGIVLKVIPIDDEGVFDMEAFQQLITEKTKLVSVAHVSNVMGTINPVREIVRIAHAHDIPVMLDGAQSVPHFAVDVQELDCEFFAF
;
A
#
# COMPACT_ATOMS: atom_id res chain seq x y z
N ASN A 1 -33.30 -0.19 -2.88
CA ASN A 1 -32.28 0.32 -1.95
C ASN A 1 -32.37 -0.48 -0.65
N VAL A 2 -31.31 -1.21 -0.32
CA VAL A 2 -31.18 -1.91 0.96
C VAL A 2 -30.26 -1.08 1.84
N ASN A 3 -30.78 -0.55 2.95
CA ASN A 3 -30.00 0.21 3.92
C ASN A 3 -30.23 -0.39 5.30
N ALA A 4 -29.26 -1.14 5.80
CA ALA A 4 -29.27 -1.77 7.11
C ALA A 4 -27.85 -2.04 7.59
N ASN A 5 -27.67 -2.33 8.88
CA ASN A 5 -26.37 -2.67 9.45
C ASN A 5 -25.83 -3.97 8.84
N VAL A 6 -24.61 -3.89 8.33
CA VAL A 6 -23.87 -5.04 7.81
C VAL A 6 -23.30 -5.83 8.98
N HIS A 7 -23.33 -7.18 8.90
CA HIS A 7 -22.75 -8.17 9.83
C HIS A 7 -23.39 -8.27 11.24
N ARG A 8 -24.16 -7.30 11.70
CA ARG A 8 -24.68 -7.30 13.09
C ARG A 8 -26.20 -7.30 13.23
N GLY A 9 -26.93 -7.30 12.15
CA GLY A 9 -28.39 -7.35 12.17
C GLY A 9 -28.91 -8.79 12.00
N ILE A 10 -29.98 -9.10 12.71
CA ILE A 10 -30.66 -10.43 12.66
C ILE A 10 -31.94 -10.40 11.83
N HIS A 11 -32.24 -9.28 11.17
CA HIS A 11 -33.45 -9.14 10.34
C HIS A 11 -33.11 -9.23 8.85
N TRP A 12 -34.11 -9.49 8.01
CA TRP A 12 -33.95 -9.75 6.58
C TRP A 12 -33.18 -8.67 5.83
N LEU A 13 -33.46 -7.38 6.09
CA LEU A 13 -32.73 -6.27 5.44
C LEU A 13 -31.24 -6.27 5.77
N SER A 14 -30.88 -6.62 7.00
CA SER A 14 -29.47 -6.70 7.41
C SER A 14 -28.76 -7.87 6.72
N GLN A 15 -29.44 -9.01 6.57
CA GLN A 15 -28.89 -10.12 5.80
C GLN A 15 -28.64 -9.73 4.35
N GLN A 16 -29.62 -9.08 3.68
CA GLN A 16 -29.46 -8.58 2.32
C GLN A 16 -28.30 -7.57 2.18
N ALA A 17 -28.15 -6.65 3.15
CA ALA A 17 -27.06 -5.69 3.16
C ALA A 17 -25.70 -6.40 3.32
N THR A 18 -25.62 -7.40 4.18
CA THR A 18 -24.41 -8.22 4.37
C THR A 18 -24.05 -8.99 3.10
N ASP A 19 -25.01 -9.65 2.47
CA ASP A 19 -24.79 -10.43 1.24
C ASP A 19 -24.27 -9.55 0.11
N LEU A 20 -24.83 -8.34 -0.05
CA LEU A 20 -24.36 -7.36 -1.05
C LEU A 20 -22.96 -6.84 -0.75
N HIS A 21 -22.64 -6.60 0.53
CA HIS A 21 -21.32 -6.16 0.94
C HIS A 21 -20.25 -7.22 0.68
N GLU A 22 -20.53 -8.48 1.04
CA GLU A 22 -19.62 -9.60 0.79
C GLU A 22 -19.48 -9.90 -0.70
N ALA A 23 -20.55 -9.77 -1.49
CA ALA A 23 -20.47 -9.90 -2.94
C ALA A 23 -19.58 -8.81 -3.58
N ALA A 24 -19.64 -7.56 -3.07
CA ALA A 24 -18.74 -6.50 -3.51
C ALA A 24 -17.28 -6.80 -3.16
N ARG A 25 -17.03 -7.32 -1.94
CA ARG A 25 -15.70 -7.75 -1.49
C ARG A 25 -15.14 -8.85 -2.39
N GLU A 26 -15.93 -9.85 -2.73
CA GLU A 26 -15.55 -10.92 -3.64
C GLU A 26 -15.27 -10.40 -5.06
N THR A 27 -16.02 -9.40 -5.52
CA THR A 27 -15.77 -8.75 -6.82
C THR A 27 -14.41 -8.08 -6.85
N VAL A 28 -14.08 -7.31 -5.80
CA VAL A 28 -12.76 -6.67 -5.67
C VAL A 28 -11.65 -7.72 -5.58
N ARG A 29 -11.83 -8.76 -4.75
CA ARG A 29 -10.89 -9.86 -4.63
C ARG A 29 -10.51 -10.45 -5.99
N LYS A 30 -11.52 -10.75 -6.81
CA LYS A 30 -11.31 -11.32 -8.16
C LYS A 30 -10.64 -10.30 -9.10
N PHE A 31 -11.01 -9.04 -8.98
CA PHE A 31 -10.53 -7.97 -9.87
C PHE A 31 -9.02 -7.75 -9.74
N ILE A 32 -8.48 -7.83 -8.53
CA ILE A 32 -7.03 -7.69 -8.28
C ILE A 32 -6.32 -9.03 -8.08
N ASN A 33 -7.03 -10.16 -8.25
CA ASN A 33 -6.54 -11.52 -7.99
C ASN A 33 -5.99 -11.73 -6.56
N ALA A 34 -6.63 -11.17 -5.53
CA ALA A 34 -6.28 -11.47 -4.15
C ALA A 34 -6.67 -12.92 -3.78
N ARG A 35 -5.94 -13.54 -2.85
CA ARG A 35 -6.13 -14.96 -2.45
C ARG A 35 -7.45 -15.15 -1.71
N SER A 36 -7.80 -14.20 -0.85
CA SER A 36 -8.95 -14.31 0.06
C SER A 36 -9.68 -12.97 0.17
N THR A 37 -10.99 -13.04 0.40
CA THR A 37 -11.81 -11.86 0.77
C THR A 37 -11.37 -11.23 2.09
N ALA A 38 -10.72 -11.99 2.97
CA ALA A 38 -10.14 -11.46 4.21
C ALA A 38 -9.00 -10.44 3.98
N GLU A 39 -8.37 -10.46 2.82
CA GLU A 39 -7.35 -9.48 2.42
C GLU A 39 -7.95 -8.14 1.95
N ILE A 40 -9.25 -8.10 1.67
CA ILE A 40 -9.90 -6.89 1.16
C ILE A 40 -10.43 -6.05 2.32
N VAL A 41 -9.89 -4.85 2.48
CA VAL A 41 -10.32 -3.87 3.47
C VAL A 41 -10.86 -2.64 2.74
N PHE A 42 -12.15 -2.37 2.91
CA PHE A 42 -12.77 -1.16 2.35
C PHE A 42 -12.43 0.08 3.19
N THR A 43 -11.95 1.10 2.53
CA THR A 43 -11.66 2.42 3.08
C THR A 43 -12.35 3.49 2.23
N ARG A 44 -12.18 4.76 2.59
CA ARG A 44 -12.73 5.89 1.81
C ARG A 44 -11.85 6.29 0.62
N GLY A 45 -10.76 5.57 0.39
CA GLY A 45 -9.83 5.78 -0.73
C GLY A 45 -8.37 5.50 -0.34
N THR A 46 -7.49 5.55 -1.32
CA THR A 46 -6.05 5.23 -1.19
C THR A 46 -5.37 6.01 -0.05
N THR A 47 -5.70 7.30 0.12
CA THR A 47 -5.14 8.11 1.23
C THR A 47 -5.47 7.53 2.60
N GLU A 48 -6.70 7.06 2.83
CA GLU A 48 -7.06 6.43 4.10
C GLU A 48 -6.36 5.07 4.27
N SER A 49 -6.22 4.29 3.19
CA SER A 49 -5.51 3.02 3.23
C SER A 49 -4.05 3.19 3.65
N LEU A 50 -3.33 4.16 3.07
CA LEU A 50 -1.95 4.49 3.41
C LEU A 50 -1.83 4.95 4.87
N ASN A 51 -2.73 5.82 5.34
CA ASN A 51 -2.77 6.25 6.74
C ASN A 51 -3.11 5.09 7.69
N LEU A 52 -3.97 4.16 7.29
CA LEU A 52 -4.31 2.97 8.07
C LEU A 52 -3.08 2.09 8.30
N VAL A 53 -2.28 1.83 7.26
CA VAL A 53 -1.03 1.08 7.41
C VAL A 53 -0.04 1.84 8.28
N ALA A 54 0.15 3.14 8.07
CA ALA A 54 1.05 3.95 8.89
C ALA A 54 0.66 3.95 10.37
N SER A 55 -0.65 4.10 10.67
CA SER A 55 -1.13 4.21 12.06
C SER A 55 -1.31 2.86 12.76
N SER A 56 -1.52 1.76 12.04
CA SER A 56 -1.74 0.45 12.66
C SER A 56 -0.49 -0.42 12.61
N PHE A 57 0.00 -0.75 11.41
CA PHE A 57 1.16 -1.61 11.23
C PHE A 57 2.43 -0.93 11.76
N CYS A 58 2.73 0.29 11.30
CA CYS A 58 3.99 0.92 11.65
C CYS A 58 4.02 1.40 13.11
N GLU A 59 2.92 1.99 13.63
CA GLU A 59 2.86 2.35 15.06
C GLU A 59 3.00 1.13 15.99
N GLY A 60 2.50 -0.04 15.57
CA GLY A 60 2.57 -1.28 16.34
C GLY A 60 3.92 -1.96 16.32
N PHE A 61 4.72 -1.81 15.26
CA PHE A 61 5.92 -2.63 15.03
C PHE A 61 7.22 -1.83 14.87
N MET A 62 7.15 -0.50 14.69
CA MET A 62 8.33 0.32 14.50
C MET A 62 8.73 1.09 15.78
N GLN A 63 10.03 1.28 15.93
CA GLN A 63 10.67 1.97 17.04
C GLN A 63 11.43 3.20 16.54
N GLU A 64 11.88 4.05 17.49
CA GLU A 64 12.74 5.19 17.17
C GLU A 64 14.02 4.72 16.45
N GLY A 65 14.33 5.40 15.34
CA GLY A 65 15.47 5.09 14.49
C GLY A 65 15.21 4.01 13.44
N ASP A 66 14.03 3.34 13.44
CA ASP A 66 13.63 2.49 12.32
C ASP A 66 13.37 3.32 11.06
N GLU A 67 13.48 2.68 9.90
CA GLU A 67 13.49 3.37 8.61
C GLU A 67 12.32 2.94 7.73
N VAL A 68 11.73 3.92 7.04
CA VAL A 68 10.80 3.71 5.92
C VAL A 68 11.45 4.27 4.65
N ILE A 69 11.43 3.49 3.58
CA ILE A 69 11.90 3.93 2.27
C ILE A 69 10.70 4.28 1.41
N VAL A 70 10.69 5.50 0.86
CA VAL A 70 9.74 5.98 -0.16
C VAL A 70 10.49 6.40 -1.42
N SER A 71 9.79 6.84 -2.46
CA SER A 71 10.46 7.39 -3.64
C SER A 71 10.26 8.91 -3.80
N ASN A 72 11.03 9.50 -4.70
CA ASN A 72 10.95 10.94 -5.02
C ASN A 72 9.70 11.29 -5.87
N VAL A 73 8.99 10.30 -6.40
CA VAL A 73 7.80 10.49 -7.26
C VAL A 73 6.48 10.15 -6.57
N GLU A 74 6.49 10.08 -5.23
CA GLU A 74 5.29 9.73 -4.48
C GLU A 74 4.26 10.87 -4.49
N HIS A 75 2.99 10.50 -4.53
CA HIS A 75 1.91 11.40 -4.17
C HIS A 75 1.97 11.76 -2.67
N HIS A 76 1.52 12.95 -2.30
CA HIS A 76 1.53 13.41 -0.89
C HIS A 76 0.86 12.41 0.08
N SER A 77 -0.15 11.67 -0.39
CA SER A 77 -0.79 10.62 0.42
C SER A 77 0.16 9.51 0.86
N ASN A 78 1.23 9.28 0.10
CA ASN A 78 2.28 8.29 0.41
C ASN A 78 3.58 8.93 0.93
N ILE A 79 3.56 10.19 1.31
CA ILE A 79 4.69 10.89 1.97
C ILE A 79 4.29 11.36 3.36
N VAL A 80 3.19 12.10 3.44
CA VAL A 80 2.78 12.82 4.68
C VAL A 80 2.54 11.88 5.87
N PRO A 81 1.90 10.70 5.73
CA PRO A 81 1.74 9.77 6.84
C PRO A 81 3.08 9.34 7.45
N TRP A 82 4.08 9.09 6.62
CA TRP A 82 5.43 8.71 7.06
C TRP A 82 6.17 9.87 7.72
N GLN A 83 6.02 11.10 7.22
CA GLN A 83 6.56 12.30 7.87
C GLN A 83 5.94 12.53 9.24
N ILE A 84 4.63 12.34 9.38
CA ILE A 84 3.94 12.44 10.68
C ILE A 84 4.46 11.36 11.64
N LEU A 85 4.65 10.15 11.16
CA LEU A 85 5.19 9.05 11.95
C LEU A 85 6.65 9.34 12.37
N ALA A 86 7.46 9.91 11.46
CA ALA A 86 8.83 10.35 11.75
C ALA A 86 8.85 11.40 12.90
N GLN A 87 7.97 12.40 12.82
CA GLN A 87 7.88 13.43 13.86
C GLN A 87 7.41 12.88 15.22
N ARG A 88 6.49 11.91 15.21
CA ARG A 88 5.87 11.38 16.44
C ARG A 88 6.69 10.28 17.11
N ARG A 89 7.36 9.48 16.31
CA ARG A 89 8.01 8.24 16.74
C ARG A 89 9.52 8.22 16.51
N GLY A 90 10.08 9.23 15.87
CA GLY A 90 11.51 9.30 15.59
C GLY A 90 11.98 8.30 14.52
N ILE A 91 11.09 7.83 13.65
CA ILE A 91 11.51 7.01 12.51
C ILE A 91 12.25 7.87 11.48
N VAL A 92 13.05 7.24 10.64
CA VAL A 92 13.84 7.88 9.60
C VAL A 92 13.19 7.62 8.24
N LEU A 93 12.89 8.68 7.51
CA LEU A 93 12.40 8.58 6.13
C LEU A 93 13.56 8.66 5.16
N LYS A 94 13.73 7.62 4.33
CA LYS A 94 14.71 7.55 3.25
C LYS A 94 14.01 7.65 1.91
N VAL A 95 14.70 8.20 0.91
CA VAL A 95 14.08 8.49 -0.38
C VAL A 95 14.91 7.88 -1.51
N ILE A 96 14.28 7.04 -2.34
CA ILE A 96 14.87 6.53 -3.58
C ILE A 96 14.97 7.69 -4.56
N PRO A 97 16.17 8.03 -5.04
CA PRO A 97 16.33 9.06 -6.07
C PRO A 97 15.80 8.57 -7.42
N ILE A 98 15.55 9.54 -8.30
CA ILE A 98 15.16 9.31 -9.69
C ILE A 98 16.10 10.06 -10.62
N ASP A 99 16.16 9.61 -11.87
CA ASP A 99 16.79 10.37 -12.95
C ASP A 99 15.85 11.44 -13.54
N ASP A 100 16.32 12.13 -14.58
CA ASP A 100 15.55 13.19 -15.26
C ASP A 100 14.30 12.65 -16.01
N GLU A 101 14.24 11.36 -16.33
CA GLU A 101 13.10 10.66 -16.91
C GLU A 101 12.12 10.12 -15.84
N GLY A 102 12.44 10.27 -14.56
CA GLY A 102 11.62 9.80 -13.43
C GLY A 102 11.75 8.31 -13.17
N VAL A 103 12.83 7.69 -13.60
CA VAL A 103 13.13 6.28 -13.36
C VAL A 103 13.88 6.15 -12.04
N PHE A 104 13.52 5.14 -11.25
CA PHE A 104 14.18 4.87 -9.96
C PHE A 104 15.65 4.46 -10.13
N ASP A 105 16.53 5.07 -9.35
CA ASP A 105 17.90 4.59 -9.16
C ASP A 105 17.87 3.33 -8.28
N MET A 106 17.86 2.18 -8.93
CA MET A 106 17.78 0.88 -8.26
C MET A 106 19.07 0.50 -7.53
N GLU A 107 20.21 1.06 -7.92
CA GLU A 107 21.47 0.88 -7.20
C GLU A 107 21.47 1.68 -5.89
N ALA A 108 21.03 2.93 -5.94
CA ALA A 108 20.81 3.73 -4.75
C ALA A 108 19.75 3.11 -3.84
N PHE A 109 18.66 2.56 -4.38
CA PHE A 109 17.65 1.84 -3.58
C PHE A 109 18.28 0.72 -2.75
N GLN A 110 19.10 -0.13 -3.35
CA GLN A 110 19.77 -1.21 -2.64
C GLN A 110 20.70 -0.69 -1.52
N GLN A 111 21.39 0.43 -1.76
CA GLN A 111 22.27 1.05 -0.75
C GLN A 111 21.49 1.71 0.41
N LEU A 112 20.22 2.08 0.21
CA LEU A 112 19.35 2.63 1.25
C LEU A 112 18.92 1.58 2.27
N ILE A 113 18.90 0.30 1.90
CA ILE A 113 18.46 -0.80 2.77
C ILE A 113 19.48 -1.03 3.89
N THR A 114 18.98 -1.08 5.13
CA THR A 114 19.77 -1.42 6.32
C THR A 114 18.98 -2.36 7.24
N GLU A 115 19.57 -2.83 8.31
CA GLU A 115 18.90 -3.66 9.34
C GLU A 115 17.75 -2.90 10.04
N LYS A 116 17.75 -1.56 9.95
CA LYS A 116 16.70 -0.69 10.50
C LYS A 116 15.54 -0.48 9.53
N THR A 117 15.65 -0.84 8.28
CA THR A 117 14.58 -0.69 7.29
C THR A 117 13.44 -1.66 7.63
N LYS A 118 12.24 -1.11 7.84
CA LYS A 118 11.05 -1.88 8.27
C LYS A 118 9.90 -1.83 7.26
N LEU A 119 9.96 -0.95 6.29
CA LEU A 119 8.97 -0.85 5.24
C LEU A 119 9.55 -0.15 4.00
N VAL A 120 9.16 -0.61 2.82
CA VAL A 120 9.28 0.13 1.57
C VAL A 120 7.88 0.51 1.12
N SER A 121 7.60 1.80 0.86
CA SER A 121 6.30 2.28 0.41
C SER A 121 6.45 3.13 -0.84
N VAL A 122 6.02 2.60 -2.00
CA VAL A 122 6.24 3.26 -3.29
C VAL A 122 5.02 3.19 -4.21
N ALA A 123 4.88 4.17 -5.08
CA ALA A 123 3.86 4.19 -6.12
C ALA A 123 4.14 3.12 -7.18
N HIS A 124 3.10 2.38 -7.60
CA HIS A 124 3.19 1.47 -8.74
C HIS A 124 3.32 2.26 -10.04
N VAL A 125 2.57 3.36 -10.17
CA VAL A 125 2.63 4.29 -11.30
C VAL A 125 2.65 5.71 -10.76
N SER A 126 3.58 6.52 -11.24
CA SER A 126 3.66 7.94 -10.87
C SER A 126 2.43 8.70 -11.37
N ASN A 127 1.78 9.44 -10.48
CA ASN A 127 0.65 10.30 -10.83
C ASN A 127 1.05 11.57 -11.61
N VAL A 128 2.33 11.93 -11.60
CA VAL A 128 2.85 13.13 -12.27
C VAL A 128 3.47 12.77 -13.63
N MET A 129 4.31 11.76 -13.67
CA MET A 129 5.10 11.40 -14.85
C MET A 129 4.49 10.25 -15.66
N GLY A 130 3.58 9.45 -15.06
CA GLY A 130 3.01 8.26 -15.68
C GLY A 130 3.99 7.09 -15.82
N THR A 131 5.19 7.21 -15.26
CA THR A 131 6.20 6.15 -15.25
C THR A 131 5.69 4.95 -14.47
N ILE A 132 5.76 3.76 -15.05
CA ILE A 132 5.51 2.49 -14.36
C ILE A 132 6.80 2.09 -13.64
N ASN A 133 6.76 2.10 -12.32
CA ASN A 133 7.92 1.82 -11.48
C ASN A 133 8.25 0.32 -11.45
N PRO A 134 9.52 -0.08 -11.24
CA PRO A 134 9.96 -1.47 -11.25
C PRO A 134 9.59 -2.20 -9.93
N VAL A 135 8.31 -2.16 -9.55
CA VAL A 135 7.83 -2.61 -8.23
C VAL A 135 8.08 -4.09 -7.96
N ARG A 136 8.05 -4.95 -8.98
CA ARG A 136 8.39 -6.38 -8.81
C ARG A 136 9.84 -6.58 -8.37
N GLU A 137 10.75 -5.79 -8.93
CA GLU A 137 12.17 -5.84 -8.55
C GLU A 137 12.37 -5.27 -7.14
N ILE A 138 11.68 -4.18 -6.81
CA ILE A 138 11.68 -3.60 -5.44
C ILE A 138 11.20 -4.62 -4.42
N VAL A 139 10.07 -5.29 -4.68
CA VAL A 139 9.53 -6.33 -3.79
C VAL A 139 10.55 -7.47 -3.63
N ARG A 140 11.09 -7.97 -4.74
CA ARG A 140 12.10 -9.05 -4.69
C ARG A 140 13.33 -8.68 -3.87
N ILE A 141 13.83 -7.44 -4.00
CA ILE A 141 14.99 -6.96 -3.24
C ILE A 141 14.62 -6.78 -1.77
N ALA A 142 13.48 -6.14 -1.46
CA ALA A 142 13.02 -5.95 -0.09
C ALA A 142 12.81 -7.28 0.65
N HIS A 143 12.17 -8.25 0.00
CA HIS A 143 11.94 -9.59 0.56
C HIS A 143 13.23 -10.36 0.83
N ALA A 144 14.30 -10.13 0.06
CA ALA A 144 15.61 -10.72 0.35
C ALA A 144 16.22 -10.23 1.68
N HIS A 145 15.65 -9.18 2.26
CA HIS A 145 16.01 -8.60 3.56
C HIS A 145 14.86 -8.68 4.59
N ASP A 146 13.85 -9.51 4.34
CA ASP A 146 12.64 -9.65 5.19
C ASP A 146 11.89 -8.32 5.42
N ILE A 147 11.92 -7.41 4.44
CA ILE A 147 11.27 -6.10 4.50
C ILE A 147 9.93 -6.15 3.75
N PRO A 148 8.80 -5.86 4.41
CA PRO A 148 7.50 -5.74 3.76
C PRO A 148 7.44 -4.56 2.82
N VAL A 149 6.60 -4.69 1.77
CA VAL A 149 6.39 -3.65 0.76
C VAL A 149 4.93 -3.23 0.70
N MET A 150 4.72 -1.92 0.68
CA MET A 150 3.44 -1.29 0.40
C MET A 150 3.48 -0.62 -0.97
N LEU A 151 2.49 -0.90 -1.80
CA LEU A 151 2.35 -0.29 -3.12
C LEU A 151 1.13 0.63 -3.16
N ASP A 152 1.34 1.88 -3.61
CA ASP A 152 0.25 2.79 -3.98
C ASP A 152 -0.15 2.50 -5.43
N GLY A 153 -1.32 1.87 -5.59
CA GLY A 153 -1.93 1.46 -6.85
C GLY A 153 -2.97 2.44 -7.41
N ALA A 154 -3.11 3.65 -6.82
CA ALA A 154 -4.13 4.62 -7.23
C ALA A 154 -4.12 4.93 -8.73
N GLN A 155 -2.96 4.93 -9.35
CA GLN A 155 -2.80 5.17 -10.79
C GLN A 155 -2.66 3.89 -11.63
N SER A 156 -2.42 2.72 -11.05
CA SER A 156 -2.32 1.48 -11.82
C SER A 156 -3.67 0.82 -12.05
N VAL A 157 -4.48 0.67 -11.00
CA VAL A 157 -5.76 -0.04 -11.03
C VAL A 157 -6.76 0.53 -12.06
N PRO A 158 -6.89 1.87 -12.25
CA PRO A 158 -7.76 2.43 -13.27
C PRO A 158 -7.26 2.22 -14.72
N HIS A 159 -5.98 1.90 -14.92
CA HIS A 159 -5.37 1.94 -16.25
C HIS A 159 -5.04 0.55 -16.81
N PHE A 160 -4.74 -0.44 -15.95
CA PHE A 160 -4.44 -1.80 -16.40
C PHE A 160 -4.80 -2.85 -15.33
N ALA A 161 -4.86 -4.12 -15.76
CA ALA A 161 -5.10 -5.21 -14.84
C ALA A 161 -3.92 -5.39 -13.88
N VAL A 162 -4.25 -5.49 -12.58
CA VAL A 162 -3.27 -5.72 -11.52
C VAL A 162 -3.49 -7.10 -10.92
N ASP A 163 -2.41 -7.85 -10.76
CA ASP A 163 -2.38 -9.13 -10.06
C ASP A 163 -1.53 -8.99 -8.80
N VAL A 164 -2.19 -8.88 -7.64
CA VAL A 164 -1.47 -8.66 -6.38
C VAL A 164 -0.69 -9.91 -5.93
N GLN A 165 -1.05 -11.10 -6.40
CA GLN A 165 -0.28 -12.32 -6.13
C GLN A 165 1.03 -12.35 -6.92
N GLU A 166 1.02 -11.83 -8.15
CA GLU A 166 2.26 -11.66 -8.95
C GLU A 166 3.15 -10.52 -8.43
N LEU A 167 2.55 -9.48 -7.85
CA LEU A 167 3.30 -8.39 -7.23
C LEU A 167 3.95 -8.82 -5.92
N ASP A 168 3.31 -9.74 -5.20
CA ASP A 168 3.76 -10.35 -3.93
C ASP A 168 4.07 -9.32 -2.83
N CYS A 169 3.36 -8.19 -2.83
CA CYS A 169 3.50 -7.15 -1.80
C CYS A 169 2.56 -7.41 -0.60
N GLU A 170 2.94 -6.93 0.59
CA GLU A 170 2.13 -7.11 1.82
C GLU A 170 0.93 -6.17 1.84
N PHE A 171 1.07 -4.97 1.27
CA PHE A 171 -0.01 -3.99 1.22
C PHE A 171 -0.14 -3.41 -0.20
N PHE A 172 -1.36 -3.34 -0.67
CA PHE A 172 -1.70 -2.71 -1.94
C PHE A 172 -2.89 -1.77 -1.74
N ALA A 173 -2.69 -0.45 -1.91
CA ALA A 173 -3.71 0.58 -1.71
C ALA A 173 -4.18 1.16 -3.05
N PHE A 174 -5.50 1.28 -3.28
CA PHE A 174 -6.06 1.88 -4.50
C PHE A 174 -7.48 2.44 -4.28
#